data_6beb15018ea72bf692734fa59700e19f
#
_entry.id   6beb15018ea72bf692734fa59700e19f
#
_cell.length_a   1.000
_cell.length_b   1.000
_cell.length_c   1.000
_cell.angle_alpha   90.00
_cell.angle_beta   90.00
_cell.angle_gamma   90.00
#
_symmetry.space_group_name_H-M   'P 1'
#
loop_
_entity.id
_entity.type
_entity.pdbx_description
1 polymer ?
#
loop_
_entity_poly.entity_id
_entity_poly.type
_entity_poly.pdbx_seq_one_letter_code
_entity_poly.pdbx_strand_id
1 'polypeptide(L)'
;IVSFSDYVIPNQALDDGDLQANSFQHKPYLDNQIKDRGYDLSVVGYNILTPMGIYSDKIKDLSELKDGAEVGIPNDPTNGGRALLVLQSKGLIKVDPAVGLVVSPLDVIENPKNIKFVELDAAQLPRSLADLDASAINTNYALEAGLNPIKDSIAIEGNDSPYANVIVTRTQDKDAPWVKTLVESYHDDAIREFIETKYEGSVLPVFKISE
;
A
#
# COMPACT_ATOMS: atom_id res chain seq x y z
N ILE A 1 -1.67 11.18 19.11
CA ILE A 1 -1.84 10.45 17.84
C ILE A 1 -3.19 10.83 17.27
N VAL A 2 -3.23 11.12 15.98
CA VAL A 2 -4.45 11.44 15.22
C VAL A 2 -4.64 10.34 14.19
N SER A 3 -5.83 9.75 14.12
CA SER A 3 -6.18 8.71 13.14
C SER A 3 -7.03 9.27 12.03
N PHE A 4 -6.83 8.78 10.81
CA PHE A 4 -7.58 9.14 9.61
C PHE A 4 -8.16 7.88 8.96
N SER A 5 -9.29 8.03 8.27
CA SER A 5 -9.98 6.92 7.57
C SER A 5 -9.63 6.80 6.09
N ASP A 6 -8.79 7.72 5.58
CA ASP A 6 -8.38 7.77 4.18
C ASP A 6 -6.89 8.14 4.04
N TYR A 7 -6.37 8.09 2.81
CA TYR A 7 -4.97 8.40 2.53
C TYR A 7 -4.73 9.85 2.04
N VAL A 8 -5.79 10.64 1.81
CA VAL A 8 -5.68 11.98 1.21
C VAL A 8 -5.36 13.04 2.27
N ILE A 9 -6.11 13.01 3.38
CA ILE A 9 -6.07 14.06 4.41
C ILE A 9 -4.74 14.13 5.17
N PRO A 10 -4.03 13.01 5.50
CA PRO A 10 -2.86 13.08 6.36
C PRO A 10 -1.70 13.93 5.82
N ASN A 11 -1.46 13.96 4.50
CA ASN A 11 -0.44 14.81 3.90
C ASN A 11 -0.84 16.29 3.89
N GLN A 12 -2.11 16.58 3.60
CA GLN A 12 -2.64 17.94 3.68
C GLN A 12 -2.48 18.48 5.11
N ALA A 13 -2.93 17.74 6.12
CA ALA A 13 -2.83 18.16 7.52
C ALA A 13 -1.37 18.35 8.00
N LEU A 14 -0.42 17.57 7.45
CA LEU A 14 1.00 17.77 7.73
C LEU A 14 1.54 19.04 7.07
N ASP A 15 1.22 19.28 5.80
CA ASP A 15 1.66 20.46 5.04
C ASP A 15 1.10 21.75 5.65
N ASP A 16 -0.18 21.74 6.05
CA ASP A 16 -0.86 22.86 6.72
C ASP A 16 -0.32 23.14 8.15
N GLY A 17 0.43 22.18 8.73
CA GLY A 17 1.03 22.31 10.06
C GLY A 17 0.16 21.83 11.22
N ASP A 18 -0.98 21.21 10.95
CA ASP A 18 -1.86 20.59 11.95
C ASP A 18 -1.21 19.35 12.58
N LEU A 19 -0.30 18.71 11.85
CA LEU A 19 0.53 17.60 12.31
C LEU A 19 2.01 17.99 12.27
N GLN A 20 2.82 17.37 13.12
CA GLN A 20 4.28 17.50 13.12
C GLN A 20 4.94 16.44 12.23
N ALA A 21 4.35 15.26 12.17
CA ALA A 21 4.80 14.14 11.31
C ALA A 21 3.61 13.28 10.93
N ASN A 22 3.74 12.48 9.88
CA ASN A 22 2.84 11.38 9.61
C ASN A 22 3.59 10.07 9.28
N SER A 23 2.90 8.95 9.42
CA SER A 23 3.43 7.62 9.15
C SER A 23 2.26 6.71 8.76
N PHE A 24 1.90 6.70 7.47
CA PHE A 24 0.77 5.94 6.94
C PHE A 24 0.98 5.46 5.49
N GLN A 25 1.96 6.03 4.78
CA GLN A 25 2.15 5.93 3.35
C GLN A 25 3.49 5.32 2.98
N HIS A 26 3.56 4.68 1.82
CA HIS A 26 4.82 4.27 1.21
C HIS A 26 5.46 5.39 0.38
N LYS A 27 6.76 5.27 0.14
CA LYS A 27 7.52 6.31 -0.57
C LYS A 27 6.95 6.66 -1.96
N PRO A 28 6.57 5.71 -2.85
CA PRO A 28 5.98 6.06 -4.14
C PRO A 28 4.69 6.89 -4.04
N TYR A 29 3.85 6.66 -3.02
CA TYR A 29 2.65 7.46 -2.78
C TYR A 29 3.02 8.90 -2.39
N LEU A 30 3.95 9.07 -1.45
CA LEU A 30 4.44 10.39 -1.07
C LEU A 30 5.00 11.16 -2.26
N ASP A 31 5.87 10.52 -3.07
CA ASP A 31 6.49 11.15 -4.24
C ASP A 31 5.43 11.63 -5.25
N ASN A 32 4.39 10.82 -5.47
CA ASN A 32 3.26 11.21 -6.32
C ASN A 32 2.48 12.40 -5.72
N GLN A 33 2.17 12.37 -4.41
CA GLN A 33 1.46 13.46 -3.73
C GLN A 33 2.27 14.78 -3.76
N ILE A 34 3.58 14.72 -3.54
CA ILE A 34 4.45 15.91 -3.66
C ILE A 34 4.39 16.47 -5.07
N LYS A 35 4.50 15.60 -6.09
CA LYS A 35 4.47 16.01 -7.48
C LYS A 35 3.13 16.65 -7.87
N ASP A 36 2.02 16.06 -7.45
CA ASP A 36 0.67 16.43 -7.92
C ASP A 36 0.08 17.60 -7.11
N ARG A 37 0.43 17.70 -5.82
CA ARG A 37 -0.13 18.68 -4.88
C ARG A 37 0.84 19.81 -4.53
N GLY A 38 2.13 19.63 -4.78
CA GLY A 38 3.15 20.62 -4.46
C GLY A 38 3.51 20.70 -2.98
N TYR A 39 3.25 19.62 -2.20
CA TYR A 39 3.60 19.60 -0.79
C TYR A 39 5.11 19.69 -0.54
N ASP A 40 5.51 20.40 0.52
CA ASP A 40 6.91 20.52 0.94
C ASP A 40 7.23 19.56 2.09
N LEU A 41 7.21 18.26 1.76
CA LEU A 41 7.35 17.15 2.69
C LEU A 41 8.65 16.35 2.43
N SER A 42 9.25 15.83 3.50
CA SER A 42 10.49 15.05 3.45
C SER A 42 10.37 13.74 4.23
N VAL A 43 10.93 12.67 3.66
CA VAL A 43 11.13 11.39 4.37
C VAL A 43 12.25 11.56 5.40
N VAL A 44 12.00 11.14 6.63
CA VAL A 44 12.97 11.14 7.72
C VAL A 44 13.33 9.73 8.22
N GLY A 45 12.57 8.72 7.82
CA GLY A 45 12.84 7.32 8.16
C GLY A 45 11.90 6.36 7.46
N TYR A 46 12.25 5.08 7.47
CA TYR A 46 11.38 3.97 7.09
C TYR A 46 10.87 3.28 8.35
N ASN A 47 9.73 2.58 8.28
CA ASN A 47 9.21 1.89 9.45
C ASN A 47 8.70 0.47 9.16
N ILE A 48 7.78 0.28 8.24
CA ILE A 48 7.17 -1.02 7.97
C ILE A 48 6.98 -1.25 6.47
N LEU A 49 6.91 -2.52 6.08
CA LEU A 49 6.34 -2.98 4.82
C LEU A 49 5.05 -3.72 5.12
N THR A 50 4.00 -3.37 4.39
CA THR A 50 2.68 -4.00 4.47
C THR A 50 2.34 -4.61 3.10
N PRO A 51 2.68 -5.89 2.85
CA PRO A 51 2.45 -6.52 1.54
C PRO A 51 0.98 -6.49 1.15
N MET A 52 0.67 -6.04 -0.07
CA MET A 52 -0.70 -6.00 -0.58
C MET A 52 -1.21 -7.42 -0.84
N GLY A 53 -2.43 -7.72 -0.37
CA GLY A 53 -3.10 -9.01 -0.60
C GLY A 53 -4.17 -8.92 -1.68
N ILE A 54 -4.39 -10.04 -2.38
CA ILE A 54 -5.57 -10.27 -3.21
C ILE A 54 -6.53 -11.17 -2.44
N TYR A 55 -7.78 -10.77 -2.34
CA TYR A 55 -8.81 -11.48 -1.57
C TYR A 55 -10.00 -11.82 -2.43
N SER A 56 -10.76 -12.83 -2.03
CA SER A 56 -12.02 -13.22 -2.68
C SER A 56 -12.93 -14.00 -1.72
N ASP A 57 -14.22 -13.71 -1.79
CA ASP A 57 -15.26 -14.52 -1.16
C ASP A 57 -15.75 -15.67 -2.05
N LYS A 58 -15.40 -15.63 -3.36
CA LYS A 58 -15.96 -16.53 -4.39
C LYS A 58 -15.01 -17.65 -4.81
N ILE A 59 -13.68 -17.40 -4.77
CA ILE A 59 -12.64 -18.35 -5.21
C ILE A 59 -11.57 -18.52 -4.14
N LYS A 60 -10.79 -19.57 -4.25
CA LYS A 60 -9.70 -19.88 -3.31
C LYS A 60 -8.30 -19.78 -3.95
N ASP A 61 -8.24 -19.69 -5.27
CA ASP A 61 -7.01 -19.56 -6.03
C ASP A 61 -7.24 -18.67 -7.27
N LEU A 62 -6.24 -17.89 -7.63
CA LEU A 62 -6.32 -16.98 -8.79
C LEU A 62 -6.53 -17.72 -10.13
N SER A 63 -6.16 -18.98 -10.23
CA SER A 63 -6.41 -19.79 -11.43
C SER A 63 -7.92 -20.01 -11.69
N GLU A 64 -8.74 -19.93 -10.66
CA GLU A 64 -10.21 -20.08 -10.74
C GLU A 64 -10.91 -18.83 -11.30
N LEU A 65 -10.22 -17.68 -11.45
CA LEU A 65 -10.78 -16.51 -12.11
C LEU A 65 -11.27 -16.86 -13.52
N LYS A 66 -12.54 -16.55 -13.77
CA LYS A 66 -13.19 -16.79 -15.07
C LYS A 66 -12.80 -15.72 -16.08
N ASP A 67 -13.06 -16.01 -17.34
CA ASP A 67 -13.00 -15.01 -18.40
C ASP A 67 -13.97 -13.86 -18.11
N GLY A 68 -13.49 -12.62 -18.23
CA GLY A 68 -14.26 -11.42 -17.92
C GLY A 68 -14.48 -11.14 -16.43
N ALA A 69 -13.75 -11.80 -15.52
CA ALA A 69 -13.84 -11.58 -14.07
C ALA A 69 -13.62 -10.12 -13.70
N GLU A 70 -14.34 -9.63 -12.69
CA GLU A 70 -14.23 -8.28 -12.14
C GLU A 70 -13.29 -8.27 -10.94
N VAL A 71 -12.19 -7.53 -11.05
CA VAL A 71 -11.16 -7.41 -9.99
C VAL A 71 -11.06 -5.97 -9.51
N GLY A 72 -11.35 -5.77 -8.22
CA GLY A 72 -11.24 -4.46 -7.58
C GLY A 72 -9.78 -4.07 -7.35
N ILE A 73 -9.45 -2.82 -7.65
CA ILE A 73 -8.14 -2.22 -7.39
C ILE A 73 -8.30 -0.81 -6.81
N PRO A 74 -7.32 -0.30 -6.02
CA PRO A 74 -7.34 1.09 -5.59
C PRO A 74 -7.34 2.07 -6.77
N ASN A 75 -8.04 3.19 -6.62
CA ASN A 75 -8.17 4.22 -7.66
C ASN A 75 -7.06 5.28 -7.63
N ASP A 76 -6.17 5.28 -6.62
CA ASP A 76 -5.00 6.14 -6.66
C ASP A 76 -3.90 5.54 -7.54
N PRO A 77 -3.12 6.40 -8.26
CA PRO A 77 -2.18 5.91 -9.28
C PRO A 77 -1.13 4.93 -8.78
N THR A 78 -0.70 5.06 -7.51
CA THR A 78 0.40 4.26 -6.98
C THR A 78 -0.08 2.93 -6.40
N ASN A 79 -1.20 2.89 -5.68
CA ASN A 79 -1.76 1.62 -5.18
C ASN A 79 -2.50 0.86 -6.28
N GLY A 80 -3.16 1.56 -7.23
CA GLY A 80 -3.71 0.93 -8.43
C GLY A 80 -2.63 0.26 -9.27
N GLY A 81 -1.54 0.97 -9.53
CA GLY A 81 -0.37 0.42 -10.22
C GLY A 81 0.24 -0.77 -9.46
N ARG A 82 0.39 -0.65 -8.14
CA ARG A 82 0.86 -1.74 -7.27
C ARG A 82 -0.02 -3.00 -7.40
N ALA A 83 -1.34 -2.84 -7.40
CA ALA A 83 -2.28 -3.94 -7.58
C ALA A 83 -2.07 -4.65 -8.93
N LEU A 84 -1.92 -3.90 -10.01
CA LEU A 84 -1.63 -4.45 -11.34
C LEU A 84 -0.28 -5.19 -11.36
N LEU A 85 0.75 -4.65 -10.73
CA LEU A 85 2.06 -5.30 -10.62
C LEU A 85 2.00 -6.60 -9.79
N VAL A 86 1.18 -6.65 -8.74
CA VAL A 86 0.91 -7.91 -8.00
C VAL A 86 0.23 -8.93 -8.91
N LEU A 87 -0.81 -8.56 -9.65
CA LEU A 87 -1.48 -9.46 -10.61
C LEU A 87 -0.53 -9.94 -11.72
N GLN A 88 0.35 -9.06 -12.22
CA GLN A 88 1.42 -9.43 -13.15
C GLN A 88 2.39 -10.46 -12.54
N SER A 89 2.82 -10.27 -11.31
CA SER A 89 3.74 -11.19 -10.62
C SER A 89 3.16 -12.60 -10.46
N LYS A 90 1.83 -12.71 -10.48
CA LYS A 90 1.09 -13.98 -10.45
C LYS A 90 0.76 -14.53 -11.85
N GLY A 91 1.23 -13.86 -12.93
CA GLY A 91 1.06 -14.32 -14.31
C GLY A 91 -0.34 -14.11 -14.90
N LEU A 92 -1.19 -13.29 -14.28
CA LEU A 92 -2.55 -13.04 -14.74
C LEU A 92 -2.63 -12.02 -15.88
N ILE A 93 -1.75 -11.05 -15.85
CA ILE A 93 -1.67 -9.96 -16.83
C ILE A 93 -0.21 -9.63 -17.11
N LYS A 94 0.02 -8.78 -18.13
CA LYS A 94 1.30 -8.14 -18.35
C LYS A 94 1.10 -6.67 -18.59
N VAL A 95 1.88 -5.83 -17.94
CA VAL A 95 1.88 -4.37 -18.12
C VAL A 95 3.09 -3.93 -18.93
N ASP A 96 3.01 -2.75 -19.55
CA ASP A 96 4.12 -2.16 -20.28
C ASP A 96 5.28 -1.84 -19.29
N PRO A 97 6.46 -2.47 -19.44
CA PRO A 97 7.59 -2.26 -18.55
C PRO A 97 8.17 -0.84 -18.59
N ALA A 98 7.85 -0.06 -19.64
CA ALA A 98 8.34 1.32 -19.75
C ALA A 98 7.66 2.30 -18.80
N VAL A 99 6.48 1.96 -18.22
CA VAL A 99 5.70 2.87 -17.37
C VAL A 99 6.22 2.91 -15.92
N GLY A 100 6.87 1.86 -15.44
CA GLY A 100 7.41 1.79 -14.07
C GLY A 100 6.34 1.45 -13.02
N LEU A 101 6.32 2.17 -11.87
CA LEU A 101 5.44 1.84 -10.75
C LEU A 101 4.03 2.46 -10.83
N VAL A 102 3.80 3.43 -11.72
CA VAL A 102 2.53 4.17 -11.83
C VAL A 102 1.74 3.67 -13.04
N VAL A 103 1.68 2.34 -13.19
CA VAL A 103 0.89 1.71 -14.26
C VAL A 103 -0.61 1.82 -13.99
N SER A 104 -1.39 1.93 -15.06
CA SER A 104 -2.85 1.98 -15.04
C SER A 104 -3.45 0.80 -15.82
N PRO A 105 -4.76 0.54 -15.77
CA PRO A 105 -5.41 -0.45 -16.62
C PRO A 105 -5.17 -0.25 -18.12
N LEU A 106 -4.87 0.99 -18.56
CA LEU A 106 -4.57 1.32 -19.96
C LEU A 106 -3.19 0.81 -20.41
N ASP A 107 -2.30 0.56 -19.48
CA ASP A 107 -0.94 0.07 -19.71
C ASP A 107 -0.85 -1.48 -19.72
N VAL A 108 -1.99 -2.16 -19.56
CA VAL A 108 -2.06 -3.62 -19.63
C VAL A 108 -1.98 -4.08 -21.07
N ILE A 109 -0.87 -4.74 -21.44
CA ILE A 109 -0.58 -5.19 -22.83
C ILE A 109 -0.98 -6.65 -23.08
N GLU A 110 -1.08 -7.48 -22.03
CA GLU A 110 -1.63 -8.84 -22.11
C GLU A 110 -2.63 -9.07 -20.98
N ASN A 111 -3.81 -9.55 -21.32
CA ASN A 111 -4.90 -9.85 -20.40
C ASN A 111 -5.69 -11.08 -20.89
N PRO A 112 -5.11 -12.28 -20.76
CA PRO A 112 -5.65 -13.49 -21.40
C PRO A 112 -7.01 -13.93 -20.84
N LYS A 113 -7.37 -13.49 -19.63
CA LYS A 113 -8.67 -13.76 -18.99
C LYS A 113 -9.65 -12.59 -19.14
N ASN A 114 -9.35 -11.58 -19.93
CA ASN A 114 -10.20 -10.40 -20.11
C ASN A 114 -10.67 -9.77 -18.78
N ILE A 115 -9.79 -9.75 -17.77
CA ILE A 115 -10.09 -9.21 -16.45
C ILE A 115 -10.53 -7.75 -16.58
N LYS A 116 -11.64 -7.41 -15.95
CA LYS A 116 -12.14 -6.06 -15.84
C LYS A 116 -11.69 -5.47 -14.51
N PHE A 117 -10.94 -4.38 -14.56
CA PHE A 117 -10.49 -3.68 -13.36
C PHE A 117 -11.57 -2.70 -12.89
N VAL A 118 -11.97 -2.83 -11.64
CA VAL A 118 -12.95 -1.94 -10.98
C VAL A 118 -12.17 -1.05 -10.01
N GLU A 119 -11.96 0.20 -10.41
CA GLU A 119 -11.20 1.18 -9.63
C GLU A 119 -12.08 1.81 -8.55
N LEU A 120 -11.75 1.57 -7.29
CA LEU A 120 -12.48 2.07 -6.12
C LEU A 120 -11.51 2.74 -5.13
N ASP A 121 -12.04 3.61 -4.28
CA ASP A 121 -11.31 4.09 -3.13
C ASP A 121 -10.79 2.91 -2.29
N ALA A 122 -9.51 2.95 -1.88
CA ALA A 122 -8.86 1.83 -1.19
C ALA A 122 -9.62 1.41 0.10
N ALA A 123 -10.22 2.37 0.81
CA ALA A 123 -11.02 2.09 2.00
C ALA A 123 -12.36 1.39 1.71
N GLN A 124 -12.84 1.43 0.45
CA GLN A 124 -14.10 0.79 0.06
C GLN A 124 -13.91 -0.66 -0.41
N LEU A 125 -12.71 -1.03 -0.87
CA LEU A 125 -12.45 -2.35 -1.45
C LEU A 125 -12.83 -3.54 -0.55
N PRO A 126 -12.58 -3.54 0.78
CA PRO A 126 -13.02 -4.64 1.63
C PRO A 126 -14.54 -4.84 1.64
N ARG A 127 -15.31 -3.74 1.56
CA ARG A 127 -16.79 -3.81 1.57
C ARG A 127 -17.37 -4.26 0.24
N SER A 128 -16.64 -4.01 -0.85
CA SER A 128 -17.05 -4.38 -2.21
C SER A 128 -16.65 -5.82 -2.58
N LEU A 129 -15.96 -6.54 -1.67
CA LEU A 129 -15.41 -7.87 -1.96
C LEU A 129 -16.50 -8.88 -2.34
N ALA A 130 -17.66 -8.83 -1.71
CA ALA A 130 -18.79 -9.72 -2.01
C ALA A 130 -19.35 -9.54 -3.44
N ASP A 131 -19.25 -8.35 -3.99
CA ASP A 131 -19.78 -8.02 -5.33
C ASP A 131 -18.76 -8.38 -6.43
N LEU A 132 -17.47 -8.35 -6.13
CA LEU A 132 -16.36 -8.59 -7.06
C LEU A 132 -15.96 -10.07 -7.10
N ASP A 133 -15.21 -10.48 -8.12
CA ASP A 133 -14.64 -11.83 -8.18
C ASP A 133 -13.36 -11.94 -7.35
N ALA A 134 -12.59 -10.87 -7.27
CA ALA A 134 -11.46 -10.70 -6.35
C ALA A 134 -11.18 -9.21 -6.14
N SER A 135 -10.35 -8.87 -5.16
CA SER A 135 -9.95 -7.48 -4.90
C SER A 135 -8.54 -7.39 -4.33
N ALA A 136 -7.76 -6.44 -4.83
CA ALA A 136 -6.47 -6.06 -4.26
C ALA A 136 -6.69 -5.06 -3.13
N ILE A 137 -6.40 -5.46 -1.89
CA ILE A 137 -6.69 -4.67 -0.70
C ILE A 137 -5.40 -4.36 0.05
N ASN A 138 -5.20 -3.07 0.37
CA ASN A 138 -4.10 -2.64 1.23
C ASN A 138 -4.24 -3.24 2.63
N THR A 139 -3.12 -3.68 3.20
CA THR A 139 -3.07 -4.47 4.44
C THR A 139 -3.77 -3.82 5.63
N ASN A 140 -3.64 -2.49 5.82
CA ASN A 140 -4.35 -1.82 6.93
C ASN A 140 -5.88 -1.94 6.79
N TYR A 141 -6.43 -1.73 5.60
CA TYR A 141 -7.87 -1.90 5.36
C TYR A 141 -8.33 -3.35 5.43
N ALA A 142 -7.49 -4.30 5.01
CA ALA A 142 -7.76 -5.72 5.20
C ALA A 142 -7.86 -6.07 6.69
N LEU A 143 -6.88 -5.66 7.50
CA LEU A 143 -6.87 -5.89 8.95
C LEU A 143 -8.05 -5.21 9.67
N GLU A 144 -8.41 -3.98 9.29
CA GLU A 144 -9.60 -3.27 9.81
C GLU A 144 -10.90 -3.99 9.48
N ALA A 145 -10.98 -4.65 8.33
CA ALA A 145 -12.12 -5.48 7.92
C ALA A 145 -12.10 -6.90 8.52
N GLY A 146 -11.10 -7.23 9.35
CA GLY A 146 -10.95 -8.54 9.97
C GLY A 146 -10.32 -9.61 9.07
N LEU A 147 -9.78 -9.22 7.91
CA LEU A 147 -9.06 -10.12 7.00
C LEU A 147 -7.58 -10.20 7.42
N ASN A 148 -7.07 -11.41 7.52
CA ASN A 148 -5.64 -11.65 7.77
C ASN A 148 -4.88 -11.81 6.44
N PRO A 149 -3.92 -10.93 6.11
CA PRO A 149 -3.22 -10.99 4.82
C PRO A 149 -2.52 -12.33 4.53
N ILE A 150 -2.04 -13.02 5.55
CA ILE A 150 -1.35 -14.31 5.38
C ILE A 150 -2.33 -15.48 5.24
N LYS A 151 -3.47 -15.44 5.96
CA LYS A 151 -4.40 -16.58 6.05
C LYS A 151 -5.54 -16.50 5.05
N ASP A 152 -6.01 -15.27 4.76
CA ASP A 152 -7.25 -15.05 4.00
C ASP A 152 -7.00 -14.56 2.58
N SER A 153 -5.78 -14.09 2.24
CA SER A 153 -5.49 -13.71 0.86
C SER A 153 -5.29 -14.96 -0.02
N ILE A 154 -5.80 -14.90 -1.25
CA ILE A 154 -5.57 -15.91 -2.29
C ILE A 154 -4.26 -15.67 -3.05
N ALA A 155 -3.67 -14.50 -2.89
CA ALA A 155 -2.33 -14.16 -3.32
C ALA A 155 -1.83 -12.96 -2.51
N ILE A 156 -0.51 -12.85 -2.34
CA ILE A 156 0.12 -11.76 -1.62
C ILE A 156 1.36 -11.28 -2.37
N GLU A 157 1.65 -10.01 -2.24
CA GLU A 157 2.86 -9.35 -2.75
C GLU A 157 4.13 -9.94 -2.12
N GLY A 158 5.23 -9.91 -2.85
CA GLY A 158 6.55 -10.34 -2.34
C GLY A 158 7.13 -9.37 -1.31
N ASN A 159 8.04 -9.90 -0.46
CA ASN A 159 8.69 -9.10 0.60
C ASN A 159 9.81 -8.18 0.08
N ASP A 160 10.19 -8.29 -1.20
CA ASP A 160 11.14 -7.43 -1.92
C ASP A 160 10.47 -6.18 -2.55
N SER A 161 9.28 -5.88 -2.10
CA SER A 161 8.43 -4.79 -2.59
C SER A 161 9.07 -3.42 -2.34
N PRO A 162 9.01 -2.49 -3.32
CA PRO A 162 9.50 -1.11 -3.18
C PRO A 162 8.57 -0.21 -2.35
N TYR A 163 7.47 -0.74 -1.84
CA TYR A 163 6.41 0.01 -1.16
C TYR A 163 6.58 0.03 0.37
N ALA A 164 7.82 0.13 0.86
CA ALA A 164 8.06 0.36 2.29
C ALA A 164 7.47 1.70 2.73
N ASN A 165 6.80 1.70 3.87
CA ASN A 165 6.21 2.89 4.48
C ASN A 165 7.29 3.78 5.11
N VAL A 166 6.99 5.07 5.13
CA VAL A 166 7.91 6.12 5.54
C VAL A 166 7.34 6.95 6.70
N ILE A 167 8.26 7.50 7.48
CA ILE A 167 8.00 8.56 8.45
C ILE A 167 8.30 9.87 7.74
N VAL A 168 7.35 10.80 7.75
CA VAL A 168 7.38 12.03 6.96
C VAL A 168 7.17 13.24 7.85
N THR A 169 7.91 14.32 7.59
CA THR A 169 7.76 15.63 8.20
C THR A 169 7.68 16.71 7.12
N ARG A 170 7.31 17.95 7.49
CA ARG A 170 7.59 19.09 6.59
C ARG A 170 9.09 19.21 6.39
N THR A 171 9.52 19.63 5.19
CA THR A 171 10.94 19.74 4.88
C THR A 171 11.68 20.71 5.82
N GLN A 172 11.02 21.78 6.24
CA GLN A 172 11.57 22.73 7.21
C GLN A 172 11.85 22.13 8.60
N ASP A 173 11.16 21.05 8.97
CA ASP A 173 11.24 20.42 10.29
C ASP A 173 12.15 19.18 10.31
N LYS A 174 12.63 18.70 9.16
CA LYS A 174 13.34 17.40 9.02
C LYS A 174 14.56 17.24 9.93
N ASP A 175 15.23 18.35 10.25
CA ASP A 175 16.46 18.38 11.08
C ASP A 175 16.14 18.82 12.53
N ALA A 176 14.87 18.94 12.91
CA ALA A 176 14.49 19.32 14.26
C ALA A 176 14.88 18.22 15.28
N PRO A 177 15.32 18.58 16.50
CA PRO A 177 15.82 17.62 17.47
C PRO A 177 14.85 16.48 17.81
N TRP A 178 13.56 16.75 17.81
CA TRP A 178 12.51 15.76 18.09
C TRP A 178 12.36 14.71 16.98
N VAL A 179 12.74 15.02 15.74
CA VAL A 179 12.63 14.08 14.59
C VAL A 179 13.53 12.87 14.82
N LYS A 180 14.77 13.10 15.27
CA LYS A 180 15.68 12.01 15.60
C LYS A 180 15.06 11.06 16.64
N THR A 181 14.52 11.63 17.73
CA THR A 181 13.86 10.84 18.79
C THR A 181 12.65 10.07 18.25
N LEU A 182 11.85 10.68 17.38
CA LEU A 182 10.71 10.03 16.73
C LEU A 182 11.16 8.81 15.92
N VAL A 183 12.15 8.97 15.06
CA VAL A 183 12.68 7.88 14.20
C VAL A 183 13.29 6.76 15.06
N GLU A 184 14.12 7.12 16.05
CA GLU A 184 14.71 6.15 16.99
C GLU A 184 13.62 5.37 17.76
N SER A 185 12.52 6.01 18.14
CA SER A 185 11.40 5.35 18.80
C SER A 185 10.68 4.33 17.90
N TYR A 186 10.57 4.60 16.60
CA TYR A 186 10.05 3.61 15.63
C TYR A 186 11.02 2.44 15.42
N HIS A 187 12.33 2.69 15.55
CA HIS A 187 13.38 1.71 15.27
C HIS A 187 13.82 0.92 16.53
N ASP A 188 13.12 1.09 17.63
CA ASP A 188 13.39 0.37 18.88
C ASP A 188 13.11 -1.14 18.71
N ASP A 189 13.94 -1.98 19.33
CA ASP A 189 13.81 -3.44 19.27
C ASP A 189 12.46 -3.92 19.86
N ALA A 190 11.89 -3.21 20.84
CA ALA A 190 10.57 -3.54 21.37
C ALA A 190 9.46 -3.31 20.35
N ILE A 191 9.61 -2.32 19.46
CA ILE A 191 8.67 -2.10 18.34
C ILE A 191 8.81 -3.21 17.30
N ARG A 192 10.04 -3.64 16.99
CA ARG A 192 10.28 -4.80 16.12
C ARG A 192 9.59 -6.04 16.64
N GLU A 193 9.86 -6.41 17.91
CA GLU A 193 9.26 -7.57 18.56
C GLU A 193 7.72 -7.48 18.60
N PHE A 194 7.18 -6.30 18.87
CA PHE A 194 5.74 -6.06 18.82
C PHE A 194 5.15 -6.33 17.42
N ILE A 195 5.79 -5.79 16.36
CA ILE A 195 5.32 -5.99 14.98
C ILE A 195 5.34 -7.48 14.62
N GLU A 196 6.46 -8.15 14.87
CA GLU A 196 6.66 -9.57 14.54
C GLU A 196 5.65 -10.46 15.29
N THR A 197 5.44 -10.19 16.59
CA THR A 197 4.53 -10.97 17.44
C THR A 197 3.07 -10.72 17.09
N LYS A 198 2.69 -9.45 16.91
CA LYS A 198 1.29 -9.06 16.70
C LYS A 198 0.77 -9.39 15.31
N TYR A 199 1.60 -9.18 14.30
CA TYR A 199 1.16 -9.25 12.92
C TYR A 199 1.59 -10.54 12.20
N GLU A 200 2.42 -11.38 12.82
CA GLU A 200 2.76 -12.73 12.34
C GLU A 200 3.14 -12.77 10.84
N GLY A 201 3.88 -11.75 10.36
CA GLY A 201 4.31 -11.63 8.97
C GLY A 201 3.38 -10.81 8.06
N SER A 202 2.18 -10.42 8.50
CA SER A 202 1.29 -9.52 7.74
C SER A 202 1.85 -8.10 7.63
N VAL A 203 2.67 -7.70 8.58
CA VAL A 203 3.42 -6.43 8.63
C VAL A 203 4.87 -6.76 8.95
N LEU A 204 5.79 -6.19 8.20
CA LEU A 204 7.22 -6.45 8.33
C LEU A 204 7.95 -5.17 8.81
N PRO A 205 8.82 -5.23 9.84
CA PRO A 205 9.61 -4.08 10.24
C PRO A 205 10.71 -3.80 9.18
N VAL A 206 10.78 -2.54 8.71
CA VAL A 206 11.78 -2.07 7.74
C VAL A 206 12.41 -0.79 8.27
N PHE A 207 13.47 -0.91 9.06
CA PHE A 207 14.11 0.24 9.70
C PHE A 207 15.26 0.82 8.87
N LYS A 208 15.77 0.06 7.89
CA LYS A 208 16.76 0.51 6.90
C LYS A 208 16.40 -0.10 5.55
N ILE A 209 16.51 0.66 4.47
CA ILE A 209 16.54 0.07 3.14
C ILE A 209 17.99 -0.42 2.92
N SER A 210 18.15 -1.68 2.51
CA SER A 210 19.40 -2.15 1.92
C SER A 210 19.64 -1.33 0.64
N GLU A 211 20.75 -0.62 0.60
CA GLU A 211 21.27 0.06 -0.60
C GLU A 211 21.48 -0.94 -1.75
#